data_5e430ace9336927431a81fb82b97391c
#
_entry.id   5e430ace9336927431a81fb82b97391c
#
_cell.length_a   1.000
_cell.length_b   1.000
_cell.length_c   1.000
_cell.angle_alpha   90.00
_cell.angle_beta   90.00
_cell.angle_gamma   90.00
#
_symmetry.space_group_name_H-M   'P 1'
#
loop_
_entity.id
_entity.type
_entity.pdbx_description
1 polymer ?
#
loop_
_entity_poly.entity_id
_entity_poly.type
_entity_poly.pdbx_seq_one_letter_code
_entity_poly.pdbx_strand_id
1 'polypeptide(L)'
;MRDRVMERVSLAARHDFDMLPRSAEIDVQPARHSELSALADMGNRMVPGVQITEPDLERYFAFDPGSILTFSRKEKLLGAVAFLYLNGRGHDALIRDEIKLTQPDFGLLAGRSDKVSAIYVWAIAGHGKAMAGLGNVSTHLSEPRLACADLYAQPSSADGRNLMIAIGFQPIPSFQNELWRYQRPWNRPPPNMPASNVSARSIADARH
;
A
#
# COMPACT_ATOMS: atom_id res chain seq x y z
N MET A 1 -30.02 -3.13 -15.61
CA MET A 1 -29.08 -3.64 -14.58
C MET A 1 -27.61 -3.31 -14.89
N ARG A 2 -27.20 -3.19 -16.18
CA ARG A 2 -25.85 -2.77 -16.60
C ARG A 2 -25.53 -1.30 -16.27
N ASP A 3 -26.52 -0.38 -16.37
CA ASP A 3 -26.28 1.06 -16.16
C ASP A 3 -25.95 1.44 -14.71
N ARG A 4 -26.50 0.73 -13.71
CA ARG A 4 -26.18 0.99 -12.29
C ARG A 4 -24.76 0.57 -11.87
N VAL A 5 -24.18 -0.42 -12.56
CA VAL A 5 -22.79 -0.85 -12.30
C VAL A 5 -21.80 0.15 -12.88
N MET A 6 -22.07 0.66 -14.08
CA MET A 6 -21.23 1.68 -14.72
C MET A 6 -21.28 3.02 -13.97
N GLU A 7 -22.46 3.39 -13.45
CA GLU A 7 -22.61 4.61 -12.65
C GLU A 7 -21.89 4.53 -11.29
N ARG A 8 -21.85 3.36 -10.65
CA ARG A 8 -21.05 3.12 -9.43
C ARG A 8 -19.55 3.18 -9.69
N VAL A 9 -19.07 2.65 -10.80
CA VAL A 9 -17.65 2.72 -11.19
C VAL A 9 -17.24 4.17 -11.50
N SER A 10 -18.10 4.94 -12.15
CA SER A 10 -17.87 6.36 -12.45
C SER A 10 -17.86 7.25 -11.20
N LEU A 11 -18.66 6.95 -10.19
CA LEU A 11 -18.66 7.67 -8.90
C LEU A 11 -17.48 7.28 -8.01
N ALA A 12 -17.07 6.00 -8.03
CA ALA A 12 -15.92 5.50 -7.27
C ALA A 12 -14.58 6.05 -7.82
N ALA A 13 -14.47 6.30 -9.12
CA ALA A 13 -13.27 6.85 -9.76
C ALA A 13 -12.94 8.31 -9.37
N ARG A 14 -13.71 8.93 -8.46
CA ARG A 14 -13.53 10.33 -8.06
C ARG A 14 -12.77 10.53 -6.76
N HIS A 15 -12.41 9.50 -6.05
CA HIS A 15 -11.67 9.63 -4.80
C HIS A 15 -10.21 9.23 -5.00
N ASP A 16 -9.36 10.24 -5.04
CA ASP A 16 -7.92 10.08 -4.92
C ASP A 16 -7.60 9.61 -3.49
N PHE A 17 -6.71 8.64 -3.33
CA PHE A 17 -6.34 8.10 -2.01
C PHE A 17 -5.92 9.19 -1.03
N ASP A 18 -5.13 10.18 -1.49
CA ASP A 18 -4.67 11.30 -0.66
C ASP A 18 -5.79 12.27 -0.27
N MET A 19 -6.95 12.18 -0.92
CA MET A 19 -8.14 13.03 -0.69
C MET A 19 -9.27 12.28 0.04
N LEU A 20 -9.03 11.05 0.52
CA LEU A 20 -10.04 10.30 1.27
C LEU A 20 -10.42 11.03 2.56
N PRO A 21 -11.72 11.13 2.87
CA PRO A 21 -12.18 11.77 4.09
C PRO A 21 -11.73 10.97 5.30
N ARG A 22 -11.26 11.67 6.34
CA ARG A 22 -10.93 11.05 7.63
C ARG A 22 -12.19 10.59 8.32
N SER A 23 -12.12 9.43 8.96
CA SER A 23 -13.18 8.95 9.84
C SER A 23 -12.92 9.40 11.27
N ALA A 24 -13.91 10.04 11.89
CA ALA A 24 -13.88 10.33 13.32
C ALA A 24 -14.24 9.10 14.19
N GLU A 25 -14.82 8.05 13.58
CA GLU A 25 -15.26 6.85 14.29
C GLU A 25 -14.21 5.75 14.35
N ILE A 26 -13.25 5.77 13.42
CA ILE A 26 -12.21 4.75 13.30
C ILE A 26 -10.88 5.39 13.71
N ASP A 27 -10.33 4.86 14.78
CA ASP A 27 -9.00 5.19 15.22
C ASP A 27 -7.97 4.34 14.46
N VAL A 28 -6.92 4.97 13.97
CA VAL A 28 -5.83 4.34 13.22
C VAL A 28 -4.52 4.64 13.92
N GLN A 29 -3.87 3.62 14.43
CA GLN A 29 -2.65 3.73 15.22
C GLN A 29 -1.65 2.63 14.82
N PRO A 30 -0.34 2.82 15.05
CA PRO A 30 0.61 1.71 15.01
C PRO A 30 0.14 0.56 15.90
N ALA A 31 0.27 -0.67 15.40
CA ALA A 31 -0.06 -1.86 16.15
C ALA A 31 0.69 -1.90 17.49
N ARG A 32 0.08 -2.54 18.49
CA ARG A 32 0.77 -2.88 19.74
C ARG A 32 1.38 -4.27 19.62
N HIS A 33 2.48 -4.50 20.30
CA HIS A 33 3.11 -5.84 20.31
C HIS A 33 2.10 -6.94 20.74
N SER A 34 1.24 -6.66 21.71
CA SER A 34 0.20 -7.59 22.17
C SER A 34 -0.90 -7.89 21.15
N GLU A 35 -0.95 -7.18 20.04
CA GLU A 35 -1.96 -7.38 18.98
C GLU A 35 -1.42 -8.26 17.84
N LEU A 36 -0.10 -8.53 17.78
CA LEU A 36 0.55 -9.19 16.63
C LEU A 36 0.00 -10.60 16.36
N SER A 37 -0.27 -11.39 17.41
CA SER A 37 -0.91 -12.71 17.27
C SER A 37 -2.28 -12.62 16.61
N ALA A 38 -3.13 -11.73 17.11
CA ALA A 38 -4.46 -11.52 16.55
C ALA A 38 -4.41 -10.98 15.10
N LEU A 39 -3.40 -10.16 14.78
CA LEU A 39 -3.18 -9.62 13.44
C LEU A 39 -2.70 -10.70 12.46
N ALA A 40 -1.82 -11.62 12.88
CA ALA A 40 -1.41 -12.76 12.07
C ALA A 40 -2.63 -13.64 11.73
N ASP A 41 -3.45 -13.99 12.72
CA ASP A 41 -4.68 -14.74 12.53
C ASP A 41 -5.67 -14.03 11.59
N MET A 42 -5.79 -12.71 11.73
CA MET A 42 -6.66 -11.90 10.88
C MET A 42 -6.17 -11.88 9.44
N GLY A 43 -4.87 -11.65 9.22
CA GLY A 43 -4.24 -11.66 7.90
C GLY A 43 -4.48 -12.98 7.18
N ASN A 44 -4.20 -14.10 7.85
CA ASN A 44 -4.35 -15.45 7.28
C ASN A 44 -5.81 -15.79 6.94
N ARG A 45 -6.78 -15.25 7.68
CA ARG A 45 -8.21 -15.50 7.41
C ARG A 45 -8.79 -14.59 6.32
N MET A 46 -8.31 -13.36 6.23
CA MET A 46 -8.99 -12.31 5.45
C MET A 46 -8.26 -11.94 4.17
N VAL A 47 -6.96 -12.24 4.05
CA VAL A 47 -6.16 -11.87 2.89
C VAL A 47 -5.74 -13.15 2.15
N PRO A 48 -6.40 -13.50 1.05
CA PRO A 48 -6.06 -14.69 0.26
C PRO A 48 -4.59 -14.70 -0.15
N GLY A 49 -3.92 -15.84 0.03
CA GLY A 49 -2.51 -16.04 -0.34
C GLY A 49 -1.50 -15.54 0.69
N VAL A 50 -1.92 -14.82 1.72
CA VAL A 50 -1.05 -14.47 2.84
C VAL A 50 -0.94 -15.64 3.81
N GLN A 51 0.30 -16.01 4.13
CA GLN A 51 0.65 -16.97 5.18
C GLN A 51 1.71 -16.29 6.03
N ILE A 52 1.29 -15.66 7.11
CA ILE A 52 2.16 -14.90 8.01
C ILE A 52 1.98 -15.40 9.44
N THR A 53 3.06 -15.49 10.18
CA THR A 53 3.05 -15.88 11.59
C THR A 53 3.28 -14.68 12.50
N GLU A 54 2.96 -14.82 13.80
CA GLU A 54 3.30 -13.79 14.77
C GLU A 54 4.80 -13.46 14.78
N PRO A 55 5.76 -14.42 14.79
CA PRO A 55 7.19 -14.12 14.67
C PRO A 55 7.59 -13.38 13.39
N ASP A 56 6.86 -13.58 12.27
CA ASP A 56 7.10 -12.79 11.05
C ASP A 56 6.70 -11.33 11.26
N LEU A 57 5.52 -11.10 11.86
CA LEU A 57 5.06 -9.74 12.18
C LEU A 57 5.97 -9.06 13.23
N GLU A 58 6.46 -9.79 14.22
CA GLU A 58 7.40 -9.27 15.21
C GLU A 58 8.67 -8.72 14.56
N ARG A 59 9.21 -9.41 13.57
CA ARG A 59 10.42 -8.96 12.84
C ARG A 59 10.16 -7.63 12.13
N TYR A 60 9.02 -7.47 11.43
CA TYR A 60 8.65 -6.21 10.80
C TYR A 60 8.39 -5.11 11.81
N PHE A 61 7.65 -5.43 12.86
CA PHE A 61 7.33 -4.51 13.95
C PHE A 61 8.59 -4.01 14.67
N ALA A 62 9.54 -4.90 14.96
CA ALA A 62 10.81 -4.51 15.58
C ALA A 62 11.65 -3.59 14.69
N PHE A 63 11.61 -3.80 13.37
CA PHE A 63 12.31 -2.95 12.41
C PHE A 63 11.66 -1.56 12.30
N ASP A 64 10.35 -1.50 12.10
CA ASP A 64 9.56 -0.27 12.06
C ASP A 64 8.13 -0.50 12.59
N PRO A 65 7.81 -0.09 13.83
CA PRO A 65 6.45 -0.24 14.37
C PRO A 65 5.37 0.45 13.55
N GLY A 66 5.70 1.49 12.77
CA GLY A 66 4.78 2.16 11.85
C GLY A 66 4.46 1.34 10.60
N SER A 67 5.10 0.18 10.40
CA SER A 67 4.82 -0.71 9.28
C SER A 67 3.49 -1.46 9.37
N ILE A 68 2.85 -1.47 10.54
CA ILE A 68 1.55 -2.11 10.77
C ILE A 68 0.64 -1.11 11.48
N LEU A 69 -0.46 -0.73 10.85
CA LEU A 69 -1.48 0.13 11.45
C LEU A 69 -2.74 -0.67 11.72
N THR A 70 -3.33 -0.49 12.89
CA THR A 70 -4.60 -1.11 13.28
C THR A 70 -5.77 -0.14 13.10
N PHE A 71 -6.91 -0.68 12.75
CA PHE A 71 -8.20 0.03 12.71
C PHE A 71 -9.00 -0.39 13.93
N SER A 72 -9.34 0.54 14.79
CA SER A 72 -10.11 0.26 15.98
C SER A 72 -11.29 1.22 16.13
N ARG A 73 -12.32 0.77 16.86
CA ARG A 73 -13.47 1.58 17.26
C ARG A 73 -13.82 1.22 18.68
N LYS A 74 -13.78 2.20 19.60
CA LYS A 74 -14.03 1.97 21.03
C LYS A 74 -13.17 0.79 21.54
N GLU A 75 -11.87 0.85 21.25
CA GLU A 75 -10.85 -0.16 21.62
C GLU A 75 -11.03 -1.55 20.99
N LYS A 76 -12.09 -1.76 20.20
CA LYS A 76 -12.28 -3.02 19.48
C LYS A 76 -11.51 -2.98 18.16
N LEU A 77 -10.59 -3.94 17.97
CA LEU A 77 -9.88 -4.17 16.72
C LEU A 77 -10.86 -4.57 15.61
N LEU A 78 -10.88 -3.84 14.51
CA LEU A 78 -11.74 -4.05 13.35
C LEU A 78 -10.98 -4.48 12.09
N GLY A 79 -9.70 -4.20 12.03
CA GLY A 79 -8.87 -4.46 10.88
C GLY A 79 -7.45 -3.93 11.04
N ALA A 80 -6.65 -4.13 10.01
CA ALA A 80 -5.28 -3.61 9.95
C ALA A 80 -4.84 -3.41 8.50
N VAL A 81 -3.79 -2.63 8.33
CA VAL A 81 -3.03 -2.51 7.08
C VAL A 81 -1.56 -2.68 7.39
N ALA A 82 -0.84 -3.38 6.52
CA ALA A 82 0.57 -3.65 6.69
C ALA A 82 1.38 -3.19 5.46
N PHE A 83 2.53 -2.57 5.73
CA PHE A 83 3.40 -1.93 4.76
C PHE A 83 4.82 -2.48 4.79
N LEU A 84 5.49 -2.43 3.65
CA LEU A 84 6.94 -2.39 3.58
C LEU A 84 7.36 -1.02 3.06
N TYR A 85 8.16 -0.31 3.85
CA TYR A 85 8.80 0.93 3.41
C TYR A 85 10.10 0.57 2.71
N LEU A 86 10.13 0.66 1.39
CA LEU A 86 11.23 0.17 0.55
C LEU A 86 12.22 1.28 0.26
N ASN A 87 13.51 0.97 0.31
CA ASN A 87 14.57 1.78 -0.26
C ASN A 87 14.65 1.57 -1.80
N GLY A 88 15.62 2.18 -2.50
CA GLY A 88 15.73 2.05 -3.96
C GLY A 88 15.90 0.60 -4.43
N ARG A 89 16.75 -0.19 -3.73
CA ARG A 89 16.94 -1.61 -4.04
C ARG A 89 15.67 -2.42 -3.80
N GLY A 90 14.94 -2.13 -2.71
CA GLY A 90 13.67 -2.77 -2.40
C GLY A 90 12.59 -2.45 -3.42
N HIS A 91 12.54 -1.22 -3.94
CA HIS A 91 11.64 -0.87 -5.03
C HIS A 91 11.93 -1.69 -6.30
N ASP A 92 13.20 -1.81 -6.68
CA ASP A 92 13.59 -2.64 -7.83
C ASP A 92 13.25 -4.12 -7.61
N ALA A 93 13.47 -4.64 -6.39
CA ALA A 93 13.12 -6.01 -6.01
C ALA A 93 11.61 -6.25 -6.06
N LEU A 94 10.78 -5.25 -5.66
CA LEU A 94 9.32 -5.32 -5.77
C LEU A 94 8.88 -5.48 -7.23
N ILE A 95 9.41 -4.65 -8.14
CA ILE A 95 9.08 -4.73 -9.57
C ILE A 95 9.49 -6.07 -10.17
N ARG A 96 10.59 -6.69 -9.69
CA ARG A 96 11.10 -7.99 -10.15
C ARG A 96 10.47 -9.21 -9.48
N ASP A 97 9.50 -9.01 -8.58
CA ASP A 97 8.87 -10.11 -7.79
C ASP A 97 9.86 -10.86 -6.88
N GLU A 98 10.81 -10.14 -6.31
CA GLU A 98 11.86 -10.71 -5.45
C GLU A 98 11.56 -10.51 -3.94
N ILE A 99 10.46 -9.84 -3.58
CA ILE A 99 10.08 -9.61 -2.18
C ILE A 99 9.45 -10.87 -1.57
N LYS A 100 10.05 -11.37 -0.49
CA LYS A 100 9.54 -12.52 0.26
C LYS A 100 9.08 -12.09 1.65
N LEU A 101 7.77 -12.14 1.90
CA LEU A 101 7.18 -11.67 3.16
C LEU A 101 7.57 -12.53 4.37
N THR A 102 7.73 -13.85 4.20
CA THR A 102 8.10 -14.78 5.28
C THR A 102 9.61 -14.86 5.54
N GLN A 103 10.42 -14.32 4.63
CA GLN A 103 11.88 -14.27 4.75
C GLN A 103 12.37 -12.86 4.37
N PRO A 104 12.08 -11.85 5.19
CA PRO A 104 12.39 -10.47 4.83
C PRO A 104 13.90 -10.23 4.73
N ASP A 105 14.33 -9.67 3.60
CA ASP A 105 15.63 -9.03 3.50
C ASP A 105 15.52 -7.57 3.96
N PHE A 106 15.92 -7.30 5.19
CA PHE A 106 15.87 -5.94 5.74
C PHE A 106 16.79 -4.95 5.02
N GLY A 107 17.76 -5.44 4.22
CA GLY A 107 18.57 -4.59 3.33
C GLY A 107 17.78 -3.97 2.17
N LEU A 108 16.55 -4.42 1.92
CA LEU A 108 15.61 -3.85 0.95
C LEU A 108 14.69 -2.80 1.57
N LEU A 109 14.62 -2.72 2.91
CA LEU A 109 13.76 -1.79 3.62
C LEU A 109 14.49 -0.48 3.90
N ALA A 110 13.73 0.61 3.95
CA ALA A 110 14.20 1.91 4.37
C ALA A 110 14.16 1.97 5.91
N GLY A 111 15.29 2.27 6.54
CA GLY A 111 15.36 2.55 7.95
C GLY A 111 14.58 3.83 8.32
N ARG A 112 14.40 4.10 9.62
CA ARG A 112 13.56 5.24 10.08
C ARG A 112 14.05 6.62 9.62
N SER A 113 15.34 6.77 9.41
CA SER A 113 15.97 8.01 8.91
C SER A 113 16.19 8.02 7.40
N ASP A 114 15.94 6.91 6.73
CA ASP A 114 16.22 6.77 5.31
C ASP A 114 15.06 7.30 4.44
N LYS A 115 15.41 7.69 3.23
CA LYS A 115 14.42 8.03 2.22
C LYS A 115 13.67 6.77 1.79
N VAL A 116 12.32 6.82 1.86
CA VAL A 116 11.45 5.78 1.32
C VAL A 116 11.29 6.01 -0.19
N SER A 117 11.61 5.00 -0.99
CA SER A 117 11.49 5.03 -2.45
C SER A 117 10.15 4.52 -2.94
N ALA A 118 9.57 3.54 -2.23
CA ALA A 118 8.25 2.97 -2.51
C ALA A 118 7.61 2.44 -1.22
N ILE A 119 6.29 2.44 -1.16
CA ILE A 119 5.50 1.86 -0.07
C ILE A 119 4.74 0.67 -0.65
N TYR A 120 5.06 -0.55 -0.22
CA TYR A 120 4.32 -1.73 -0.61
C TYR A 120 3.27 -2.08 0.43
N VAL A 121 1.99 -1.95 0.07
CA VAL A 121 0.84 -2.36 0.87
C VAL A 121 0.63 -3.85 0.61
N TRP A 122 1.16 -4.71 1.47
CA TRP A 122 1.12 -6.16 1.23
C TRP A 122 -0.09 -6.84 1.86
N ALA A 123 -0.77 -6.20 2.82
CA ALA A 123 -2.01 -6.70 3.38
C ALA A 123 -2.93 -5.56 3.82
N ILE A 124 -4.22 -5.71 3.54
CA ILE A 124 -5.30 -4.94 4.15
C ILE A 124 -6.33 -5.96 4.62
N ALA A 125 -6.51 -6.07 5.93
CA ALA A 125 -7.49 -6.94 6.56
C ALA A 125 -8.54 -6.09 7.28
N GLY A 126 -9.81 -6.25 6.94
CA GLY A 126 -10.90 -5.53 7.57
C GLY A 126 -12.15 -5.50 6.69
N HIS A 127 -13.31 -5.38 7.31
CA HIS A 127 -14.59 -5.34 6.60
C HIS A 127 -15.44 -4.13 7.00
N GLY A 128 -16.29 -3.71 6.07
CA GLY A 128 -17.34 -2.74 6.33
C GLY A 128 -16.78 -1.42 6.88
N LYS A 129 -17.12 -1.08 8.12
CA LYS A 129 -16.75 0.20 8.74
C LYS A 129 -15.24 0.38 8.94
N ALA A 130 -14.45 -0.71 9.03
CA ALA A 130 -12.99 -0.59 9.15
C ALA A 130 -12.38 0.16 7.95
N MET A 131 -12.94 -0.04 6.76
CA MET A 131 -12.45 0.58 5.53
C MET A 131 -12.58 2.11 5.53
N ALA A 132 -13.46 2.68 6.35
CA ALA A 132 -13.53 4.13 6.56
C ALA A 132 -12.24 4.71 7.19
N GLY A 133 -11.41 3.86 7.82
CA GLY A 133 -10.10 4.24 8.35
C GLY A 133 -9.04 4.55 7.28
N LEU A 134 -9.26 4.21 6.00
CA LEU A 134 -8.28 4.46 4.93
C LEU A 134 -7.93 5.95 4.76
N GLY A 135 -8.86 6.87 5.03
CA GLY A 135 -8.56 8.30 5.03
C GLY A 135 -7.60 8.70 6.18
N ASN A 136 -7.65 8.00 7.30
CA ASN A 136 -6.70 8.22 8.40
C ASN A 136 -5.34 7.61 8.07
N VAL A 137 -5.30 6.46 7.36
CA VAL A 137 -4.07 5.87 6.80
C VAL A 137 -3.42 6.82 5.81
N SER A 138 -4.19 7.42 4.89
CA SER A 138 -3.69 8.43 3.95
C SER A 138 -2.99 9.58 4.68
N THR A 139 -3.55 10.03 5.81
CA THR A 139 -2.93 11.05 6.65
C THR A 139 -1.58 10.60 7.22
N HIS A 140 -1.49 9.37 7.75
CA HIS A 140 -0.23 8.82 8.24
C HIS A 140 0.81 8.75 7.11
N LEU A 141 0.42 8.27 5.93
CA LEU A 141 1.30 8.19 4.77
C LEU A 141 1.65 9.56 4.14
N SER A 142 1.07 10.65 4.63
CA SER A 142 1.42 12.03 4.25
C SER A 142 2.53 12.65 5.11
N GLU A 143 3.06 11.91 6.08
CA GLU A 143 4.24 12.32 6.84
C GLU A 143 5.44 12.58 5.91
N PRO A 144 6.32 13.55 6.21
CA PRO A 144 7.39 13.98 5.31
C PRO A 144 8.28 12.85 4.78
N ARG A 145 8.53 11.82 5.59
CA ARG A 145 9.33 10.64 5.23
C ARG A 145 8.66 9.80 4.12
N LEU A 146 7.32 9.73 4.15
CA LEU A 146 6.51 8.81 3.34
C LEU A 146 5.82 9.52 2.18
N ALA A 147 5.62 10.83 2.29
CA ALA A 147 4.78 11.62 1.41
C ALA A 147 5.18 11.52 -0.08
N CYS A 148 6.46 11.42 -0.40
CA CYS A 148 6.94 11.38 -1.78
C CYS A 148 7.01 9.97 -2.38
N ALA A 149 6.75 8.92 -1.60
CA ALA A 149 6.82 7.55 -2.08
C ALA A 149 5.48 7.11 -2.68
N ASP A 150 5.51 6.57 -3.89
CA ASP A 150 4.33 5.96 -4.51
C ASP A 150 3.93 4.69 -3.74
N LEU A 151 2.63 4.38 -3.74
CA LEU A 151 2.11 3.17 -3.12
C LEU A 151 1.98 2.06 -4.15
N TYR A 152 2.32 0.86 -3.74
CA TYR A 152 2.18 -0.35 -4.55
C TYR A 152 1.36 -1.38 -3.79
N ALA A 153 0.52 -2.15 -4.49
CA ALA A 153 -0.26 -3.23 -3.90
C ALA A 153 -0.64 -4.27 -4.95
N GLN A 154 -0.98 -5.47 -4.50
CA GLN A 154 -1.59 -6.52 -5.31
C GLN A 154 -3.01 -6.80 -4.82
N PRO A 155 -4.03 -6.76 -5.68
CA PRO A 155 -5.36 -7.16 -5.28
C PRO A 155 -5.42 -8.69 -5.14
N SER A 156 -5.73 -9.18 -3.95
CA SER A 156 -5.94 -10.61 -3.68
C SER A 156 -7.39 -11.06 -3.85
N SER A 157 -8.31 -10.12 -4.12
CA SER A 157 -9.74 -10.38 -4.30
C SER A 157 -10.38 -9.39 -5.27
N ALA A 158 -11.57 -9.71 -5.76
CA ALA A 158 -12.37 -8.81 -6.60
C ALA A 158 -12.74 -7.52 -5.85
N ASP A 159 -13.08 -7.60 -4.57
CA ASP A 159 -13.38 -6.44 -3.73
C ASP A 159 -12.15 -5.57 -3.52
N GLY A 160 -10.97 -6.17 -3.28
CA GLY A 160 -9.70 -5.48 -3.18
C GLY A 160 -9.37 -4.73 -4.49
N ARG A 161 -9.57 -5.36 -5.64
CA ARG A 161 -9.41 -4.74 -6.96
C ARG A 161 -10.33 -3.54 -7.14
N ASN A 162 -11.61 -3.70 -6.82
CA ASN A 162 -12.59 -2.62 -6.91
C ASN A 162 -12.24 -1.45 -5.99
N LEU A 163 -11.78 -1.74 -4.78
CA LEU A 163 -11.28 -0.73 -3.85
C LEU A 163 -10.10 0.02 -4.44
N MET A 164 -9.09 -0.68 -4.97
CA MET A 164 -7.90 -0.07 -5.55
C MET A 164 -8.25 0.86 -6.72
N ILE A 165 -9.14 0.44 -7.61
CA ILE A 165 -9.68 1.29 -8.68
C ILE A 165 -10.33 2.54 -8.09
N ALA A 166 -11.18 2.38 -7.07
CA ALA A 166 -11.94 3.46 -6.47
C ALA A 166 -11.05 4.53 -5.81
N ILE A 167 -9.87 4.16 -5.33
CA ILE A 167 -8.91 5.06 -4.68
C ILE A 167 -7.73 5.46 -5.57
N GLY A 168 -7.80 5.19 -6.87
CA GLY A 168 -6.89 5.74 -7.86
C GLY A 168 -5.66 4.90 -8.19
N PHE A 169 -5.59 3.64 -7.74
CA PHE A 169 -4.52 2.73 -8.18
C PHE A 169 -4.72 2.32 -9.64
N GLN A 170 -3.61 2.09 -10.33
CA GLN A 170 -3.57 1.65 -11.72
C GLN A 170 -2.59 0.47 -11.88
N PRO A 171 -2.93 -0.52 -12.72
CA PRO A 171 -2.01 -1.62 -13.01
C PRO A 171 -0.75 -1.10 -13.69
N ILE A 172 0.39 -1.67 -13.38
CA ILE A 172 1.67 -1.33 -14.00
C ILE A 172 2.36 -2.57 -14.56
N PRO A 173 3.18 -2.41 -15.63
CA PRO A 173 4.07 -3.47 -16.08
C PRO A 173 5.07 -3.83 -14.98
N SER A 174 5.15 -5.12 -14.65
CA SER A 174 6.10 -5.67 -13.68
C SER A 174 6.28 -7.17 -13.94
N PHE A 175 7.28 -7.78 -13.33
CA PHE A 175 7.40 -9.25 -13.33
C PHE A 175 6.42 -9.90 -12.36
N GLN A 176 5.95 -9.12 -11.40
CA GLN A 176 4.93 -9.53 -10.45
C GLN A 176 3.55 -9.56 -11.10
N ASN A 177 2.79 -10.62 -10.85
CA ASN A 177 1.43 -10.72 -11.36
C ASN A 177 0.54 -9.67 -10.70
N GLU A 178 -0.14 -8.85 -11.52
CA GLU A 178 -1.11 -7.84 -11.06
C GLU A 178 -0.56 -6.84 -10.03
N LEU A 179 0.64 -6.31 -10.23
CA LEU A 179 1.11 -5.19 -9.41
C LEU A 179 0.44 -3.90 -9.85
N TRP A 180 -0.10 -3.16 -8.88
CA TRP A 180 -0.77 -1.89 -9.08
C TRP A 180 -0.03 -0.79 -8.34
N ARG A 181 -0.04 0.44 -8.89
CA ARG A 181 0.57 1.63 -8.31
C ARG A 181 -0.45 2.74 -8.14
N TYR A 182 -0.44 3.35 -6.97
CA TYR A 182 -0.98 4.68 -6.75
C TYR A 182 0.17 5.68 -6.82
N GLN A 183 0.17 6.49 -7.87
CA GLN A 183 1.17 7.52 -8.07
C GLN A 183 0.77 8.78 -7.28
N ARG A 184 1.65 9.24 -6.40
CA ARG A 184 1.42 10.46 -5.64
C ARG A 184 1.21 11.66 -6.58
N PRO A 185 0.34 12.62 -6.21
CA PRO A 185 0.02 13.77 -7.07
C PRO A 185 1.24 14.54 -7.58
N TRP A 186 2.23 14.74 -6.72
CA TRP A 186 3.47 15.44 -7.08
C TRP A 186 4.45 14.63 -7.92
N ASN A 187 4.30 13.34 -8.01
CA ASN A 187 5.06 12.46 -8.90
C ASN A 187 4.38 12.30 -10.26
N ARG A 188 3.16 12.82 -10.42
CA ARG A 188 2.43 12.76 -11.70
C ARG A 188 3.04 13.76 -12.68
N PRO A 189 3.22 13.38 -13.97
CA PRO A 189 3.62 14.34 -14.97
C PRO A 189 2.55 15.45 -15.10
N PRO A 190 2.93 16.69 -15.38
CA PRO A 190 1.95 17.74 -15.62
C PRO A 190 0.99 17.36 -16.75
N PRO A 191 -0.30 17.74 -16.68
CA PRO A 191 -1.36 17.25 -17.57
C PRO A 191 -1.16 17.53 -19.08
N ASN A 192 -0.18 18.35 -19.45
CA ASN A 192 0.10 18.76 -20.82
C ASN A 192 1.40 18.23 -21.42
N MET A 193 2.08 17.26 -20.78
CA MET A 193 3.25 16.61 -21.41
C MET A 193 2.79 15.41 -22.27
N PRO A 194 3.01 15.44 -23.60
CA PRO A 194 2.76 14.26 -24.42
C PRO A 194 3.67 13.11 -23.96
N ALA A 195 3.08 11.90 -23.90
CA ALA A 195 3.70 10.67 -23.38
C ALA A 195 4.99 10.19 -24.11
N SER A 196 5.49 10.95 -25.10
CA SER A 196 6.51 10.51 -26.07
C SER A 196 7.96 10.76 -25.67
N ASN A 197 8.28 11.35 -24.49
CA ASN A 197 9.67 11.72 -24.19
C ASN A 197 10.35 11.00 -23.02
N VAL A 198 9.73 9.99 -22.42
CA VAL A 198 10.35 9.31 -21.25
C VAL A 198 11.26 8.13 -21.67
N SER A 199 11.10 7.59 -22.88
CA SER A 199 11.90 6.41 -23.33
C SER A 199 13.22 6.70 -24.01
N ALA A 200 13.54 7.95 -24.37
CA ALA A 200 14.70 8.25 -25.22
C ALA A 200 15.99 8.66 -24.47
N ARG A 201 15.92 8.96 -23.17
CA ARG A 201 17.10 9.43 -22.41
C ARG A 201 17.90 8.34 -21.69
N SER A 202 17.37 7.13 -21.54
CA SER A 202 18.05 6.06 -20.79
C SER A 202 18.99 5.19 -21.63
N ILE A 203 19.06 5.38 -22.96
CA ILE A 203 19.90 4.55 -23.86
C ILE A 203 21.15 5.29 -24.36
N ALA A 204 21.23 6.60 -24.19
CA ALA A 204 22.35 7.40 -24.72
C ALA A 204 23.57 7.46 -23.79
N ASP A 205 23.46 7.18 -22.50
CA ASP A 205 24.58 7.28 -21.54
C ASP A 205 25.34 5.96 -21.28
N ALA A 206 25.04 4.90 -22.02
CA ALA A 206 25.69 3.59 -21.85
C ALA A 206 26.80 3.33 -22.92
N ARG A 207 27.25 4.33 -23.69
CA ARG A 207 28.35 4.21 -24.63
C ARG A 207 29.28 5.41 -24.51
N HIS A 208 30.11 5.40 -23.46
CA HIS A 208 31.46 5.99 -23.49
C HIS A 208 32.31 5.32 -22.40
#